data_326291cb4b467d20131b70c90b46f926
#
_entry.id   326291cb4b467d20131b70c90b46f926
#
_cell.length_a   1.000
_cell.length_b   1.000
_cell.length_c   1.000
_cell.angle_alpha   90.00
_cell.angle_beta   90.00
_cell.angle_gamma   90.00
#
_symmetry.space_group_name_H-M   'P 1'
#
loop_
_entity.id
_entity.type
_entity.pdbx_description
1 polymer ?
#
loop_
_entity_poly.entity_id
_entity_poly.type
_entity_poly.pdbx_seq_one_letter_code
_entity_poly.pdbx_strand_id
1 'polypeptide(L)'
;MIIQTSNTVALRCPECGKIKYHTLSFFSFAGKEPVCFDCDCGAQLLSIATKDRKVYYLQLDCLMCETKHLYRYLFKDLWSSEVLHLFCEETGLGIGFIGPRQQVRKCIAKQERSLREMAEDLGFSDYFENPEAMYEILDDLHKLAA
;
A
#
# COMPACT_ATOMS: atom_id res chain seq x y z
N MET A 1 -5.72 11.46 21.65
CA MET A 1 -5.59 10.87 20.31
C MET A 1 -6.90 11.01 19.56
N ILE A 2 -6.86 11.52 18.35
CA ILE A 2 -8.05 11.63 17.51
C ILE A 2 -8.18 10.32 16.72
N ILE A 3 -9.35 9.67 16.83
CA ILE A 3 -9.64 8.44 16.11
C ILE A 3 -10.48 8.77 14.89
N GLN A 4 -10.05 8.30 13.73
CA GLN A 4 -10.77 8.49 12.49
C GLN A 4 -11.78 7.35 12.30
N THR A 5 -12.98 7.66 11.78
CA THR A 5 -13.96 6.65 11.42
C THR A 5 -13.79 6.18 9.98
N SER A 6 -13.02 6.92 9.19
CA SER A 6 -12.64 6.51 7.85
C SER A 6 -11.22 6.98 7.55
N ASN A 7 -10.48 6.14 6.84
CA ASN A 7 -9.13 6.45 6.39
C ASN A 7 -8.99 6.08 4.91
N THR A 8 -7.94 6.56 4.28
CA THR A 8 -7.62 6.22 2.90
C THR A 8 -6.53 5.16 2.89
N VAL A 9 -6.72 4.14 2.07
CA VAL A 9 -5.73 3.11 1.81
C VAL A 9 -5.14 3.37 0.43
N ALA A 10 -3.82 3.47 0.33
CA ALA A 10 -3.12 3.61 -0.94
C ALA A 10 -2.20 2.42 -1.12
N LEU A 11 -2.36 1.70 -2.21
CA LEU A 11 -1.58 0.50 -2.52
C LEU A 11 -1.19 0.50 -3.98
N ARG A 12 0.02 0.02 -4.27
CA ARG A 12 0.46 -0.21 -5.63
C ARG A 12 0.03 -1.60 -6.06
N CYS A 13 -0.69 -1.68 -7.18
CA CYS A 13 -1.15 -2.97 -7.71
C CYS A 13 0.03 -3.81 -8.19
N PRO A 14 0.14 -5.09 -7.78
CA PRO A 14 1.21 -5.96 -8.24
C PRO A 14 1.08 -6.39 -9.69
N GLU A 15 -0.10 -6.26 -10.28
CA GLU A 15 -0.34 -6.67 -11.66
C GLU A 15 -0.14 -5.52 -12.66
N CYS A 16 -0.69 -4.33 -12.38
CA CYS A 16 -0.63 -3.22 -13.33
C CYS A 16 0.32 -2.10 -12.91
N GLY A 17 0.87 -2.13 -11.69
CA GLY A 17 1.84 -1.16 -11.20
C GLY A 17 1.27 0.20 -10.82
N LYS A 18 -0.01 0.41 -10.95
CA LYS A 18 -0.65 1.69 -10.63
C LYS A 18 -0.96 1.81 -9.15
N ILE A 19 -0.85 3.03 -8.62
CA ILE A 19 -1.29 3.33 -7.26
C ILE A 19 -2.82 3.43 -7.25
N LYS A 20 -3.44 2.71 -6.31
CA LYS A 20 -4.90 2.74 -6.13
C LYS A 20 -5.23 3.25 -4.74
N TYR A 21 -6.25 4.10 -4.68
CA TYR A 21 -6.75 4.68 -3.45
C TYR A 21 -8.13 4.11 -3.16
N HIS A 22 -8.33 3.64 -1.92
CA HIS A 22 -9.61 3.13 -1.46
C HIS A 22 -9.96 3.78 -0.13
N THR A 23 -11.24 3.94 0.14
CA THR A 23 -11.70 4.45 1.43
C THR A 23 -11.96 3.26 2.35
N LEU A 24 -11.30 3.28 3.52
CA LEU A 24 -11.49 2.30 4.57
C LEU A 24 -12.39 2.89 5.64
N SER A 25 -13.57 2.32 5.84
CA SER A 25 -14.52 2.78 6.84
C SER A 25 -14.61 1.80 8.01
N PHE A 26 -14.62 2.33 9.24
CA PHE A 26 -14.84 1.52 10.43
C PHE A 26 -16.16 0.74 10.34
N PHE A 27 -17.18 1.35 9.74
CA PHE A 27 -18.49 0.75 9.61
C PHE A 27 -18.53 -0.41 8.62
N SER A 28 -17.53 -0.54 7.75
CA SER A 28 -17.43 -1.68 6.84
C SER A 28 -17.17 -2.99 7.57
N PHE A 29 -16.74 -2.94 8.83
CA PHE A 29 -16.49 -4.11 9.67
C PHE A 29 -17.66 -4.49 10.57
N ALA A 30 -18.84 -3.98 10.30
CA ALA A 30 -20.04 -4.32 11.07
C ALA A 30 -20.45 -5.79 10.85
N GLY A 31 -20.11 -6.38 9.70
CA GLY A 31 -20.30 -7.79 9.42
C GLY A 31 -19.11 -8.63 9.86
N LYS A 32 -19.24 -9.97 9.71
CA LYS A 32 -18.17 -10.91 10.05
C LYS A 32 -17.25 -11.22 8.88
N GLU A 33 -17.57 -10.73 7.69
CA GLU A 33 -16.81 -11.01 6.49
C GLU A 33 -15.62 -10.06 6.36
N PRO A 34 -14.48 -10.52 5.78
CA PRO A 34 -13.36 -9.64 5.49
C PRO A 34 -13.73 -8.55 4.50
N VAL A 35 -13.11 -7.38 4.68
CA VAL A 35 -13.23 -6.28 3.72
C VAL A 35 -12.12 -6.42 2.71
N CYS A 36 -12.46 -6.47 1.43
CA CYS A 36 -11.51 -6.65 0.34
C CYS A 36 -11.49 -5.44 -0.57
N PHE A 37 -10.30 -5.09 -1.04
CA PHE A 37 -10.10 -4.02 -2.01
C PHE A 37 -9.43 -4.59 -3.25
N ASP A 38 -10.01 -4.30 -4.42
CA ASP A 38 -9.52 -4.80 -5.69
C ASP A 38 -9.08 -3.66 -6.60
N CYS A 39 -8.15 -3.95 -7.50
CA CYS A 39 -7.76 -3.04 -8.55
C CYS A 39 -8.75 -3.15 -9.72
N ASP A 40 -8.83 -2.09 -10.51
CA ASP A 40 -9.67 -2.08 -11.74
C ASP A 40 -9.22 -3.17 -12.72
N CYS A 41 -7.97 -3.60 -12.66
CA CYS A 41 -7.45 -4.69 -13.51
C CYS A 41 -7.89 -6.09 -13.04
N GLY A 42 -8.61 -6.18 -11.92
CA GLY A 42 -9.10 -7.44 -11.36
C GLY A 42 -8.23 -8.07 -10.28
N ALA A 43 -7.04 -7.52 -10.02
CA ALA A 43 -6.17 -8.04 -8.98
C ALA A 43 -6.69 -7.65 -7.58
N GLN A 44 -6.63 -8.58 -6.64
CA GLN A 44 -6.96 -8.29 -5.25
C GLN A 44 -5.77 -7.59 -4.59
N LEU A 45 -6.00 -6.40 -4.04
CA LEU A 45 -4.94 -5.58 -3.44
C LEU A 45 -4.76 -5.88 -1.95
N LEU A 46 -5.86 -5.95 -1.22
CA LEU A 46 -5.81 -6.03 0.23
C LEU A 46 -7.05 -6.73 0.76
N SER A 47 -6.88 -7.56 1.77
CA SER A 47 -7.97 -8.15 2.53
C SER A 47 -7.76 -7.82 4.00
N ILE A 48 -8.78 -7.30 4.67
CA ILE A 48 -8.72 -6.95 6.08
C ILE A 48 -9.80 -7.72 6.83
N ALA A 49 -9.39 -8.47 7.84
CA ALA A 49 -10.29 -9.25 8.68
C ALA A 49 -10.18 -8.82 10.14
N THR A 50 -11.30 -8.84 10.85
CA THR A 50 -11.33 -8.59 12.29
C THR A 50 -12.46 -9.39 12.91
N LYS A 51 -12.24 -9.90 14.13
CA LYS A 51 -13.27 -10.63 14.87
C LYS A 51 -14.01 -9.75 15.87
N ASP A 52 -13.30 -8.82 16.48
CA ASP A 52 -13.79 -8.01 17.60
C ASP A 52 -13.64 -6.52 17.37
N ARG A 53 -13.15 -6.12 16.23
CA ARG A 53 -12.84 -4.72 15.89
C ARG A 53 -11.80 -4.06 16.81
N LYS A 54 -10.99 -4.88 17.49
CA LYS A 54 -9.88 -4.44 18.31
C LYS A 54 -8.54 -4.77 17.66
N VAL A 55 -8.46 -5.93 17.02
CA VAL A 55 -7.29 -6.40 16.29
C VAL A 55 -7.68 -6.66 14.85
N TYR A 56 -6.87 -6.16 13.93
CA TYR A 56 -7.10 -6.26 12.49
C TYR A 56 -5.96 -7.03 11.85
N TYR A 57 -6.32 -7.94 10.95
CA TYR A 57 -5.37 -8.74 10.19
C TYR A 57 -5.45 -8.32 8.73
N LEU A 58 -4.32 -7.84 8.20
CA LEU A 58 -4.20 -7.38 6.82
C LEU A 58 -3.42 -8.40 6.02
N GLN A 59 -3.94 -8.76 4.86
CA GLN A 59 -3.26 -9.65 3.92
C GLN A 59 -3.18 -8.95 2.57
N LEU A 60 -1.97 -8.84 2.02
CA LEU A 60 -1.77 -8.22 0.72
C LEU A 60 -0.69 -8.94 -0.06
N ASP A 61 -0.79 -8.87 -1.38
CA ASP A 61 0.23 -9.40 -2.28
C ASP A 61 1.32 -8.36 -2.45
N CYS A 62 2.56 -8.78 -2.24
CA CYS A 62 3.69 -7.88 -2.35
C CYS A 62 4.20 -7.85 -3.78
N LEU A 63 4.31 -6.61 -4.32
CA LEU A 63 4.91 -6.34 -5.62
C LEU A 63 6.38 -6.77 -5.67
N MET A 64 7.09 -6.61 -4.56
CA MET A 64 8.54 -6.72 -4.53
C MET A 64 9.02 -8.15 -4.36
N CYS A 65 8.39 -8.95 -3.52
CA CYS A 65 8.84 -10.32 -3.23
C CYS A 65 7.89 -11.40 -3.77
N GLU A 66 6.82 -11.01 -4.44
CA GLU A 66 5.83 -11.89 -5.07
C GLU A 66 5.13 -12.87 -4.10
N THR A 67 5.19 -12.58 -2.80
CA THR A 67 4.52 -13.36 -1.76
C THR A 67 3.47 -12.52 -1.05
N LYS A 68 2.62 -13.20 -0.29
CA LYS A 68 1.61 -12.51 0.52
C LYS A 68 2.21 -12.13 1.85
N HIS A 69 1.98 -10.89 2.25
CA HIS A 69 2.35 -10.40 3.58
C HIS A 69 1.13 -10.36 4.48
N LEU A 70 1.32 -10.75 5.72
CA LEU A 70 0.31 -10.69 6.76
C LEU A 70 0.77 -9.71 7.83
N TYR A 71 -0.11 -8.76 8.16
CA TYR A 71 0.16 -7.75 9.19
C TYR A 71 -0.92 -7.83 10.26
N ARG A 72 -0.55 -7.56 11.49
CA ARG A 72 -1.45 -7.48 12.63
C ARG A 72 -1.36 -6.09 13.22
N TYR A 73 -2.49 -5.36 13.24
CA TYR A 73 -2.55 -4.02 13.79
C TYR A 73 -3.69 -3.91 14.78
N LEU A 74 -3.49 -3.05 15.78
CA LEU A 74 -4.50 -2.73 16.76
C LEU A 74 -5.44 -1.64 16.23
N PHE A 75 -6.61 -1.52 16.85
CA PHE A 75 -7.59 -0.49 16.52
C PHE A 75 -6.96 0.91 16.43
N LYS A 76 -6.16 1.28 17.43
CA LYS A 76 -5.52 2.59 17.49
C LYS A 76 -4.53 2.83 16.35
N ASP A 77 -3.93 1.77 15.81
CA ASP A 77 -2.97 1.89 14.71
C ASP A 77 -3.68 2.15 13.39
N LEU A 78 -4.78 1.44 13.16
CA LEU A 78 -5.51 1.50 11.89
C LEU A 78 -6.36 2.77 11.76
N TRP A 79 -6.92 3.25 12.86
CA TRP A 79 -7.83 4.39 12.89
C TRP A 79 -7.20 5.66 13.46
N SER A 80 -5.88 5.71 13.45
CA SER A 80 -5.11 6.88 13.89
C SER A 80 -5.19 8.01 12.88
N SER A 81 -4.92 9.23 13.34
CA SER A 81 -4.73 10.39 12.48
C SER A 81 -3.34 10.41 11.83
N GLU A 82 -2.46 9.49 12.21
CA GLU A 82 -1.14 9.33 11.63
C GLU A 82 -1.17 8.28 10.53
N VAL A 83 -0.25 8.41 9.57
CA VAL A 83 -0.16 7.46 8.46
C VAL A 83 0.52 6.17 8.94
N LEU A 84 -0.13 5.04 8.71
CA LEU A 84 0.43 3.73 8.92
C LEU A 84 1.14 3.30 7.64
N HIS A 85 2.43 3.00 7.74
CA HIS A 85 3.24 2.57 6.61
C HIS A 85 3.31 1.05 6.56
N LEU A 86 3.00 0.49 5.39
CA LEU A 86 3.11 -0.95 5.15
C LEU A 86 4.41 -1.20 4.38
N PHE A 87 5.31 -1.96 4.97
CA PHE A 87 6.63 -2.26 4.41
C PHE A 87 6.75 -3.73 4.03
N CYS A 88 7.46 -4.00 2.94
CA CYS A 88 7.91 -5.36 2.65
C CYS A 88 9.03 -5.73 3.62
N GLU A 89 8.84 -6.81 4.38
CA GLU A 89 9.83 -7.24 5.38
C GLU A 89 11.16 -7.65 4.75
N GLU A 90 11.13 -8.16 3.52
CA GLU A 90 12.34 -8.63 2.84
C GLU A 90 13.15 -7.49 2.22
N THR A 91 12.48 -6.50 1.64
CA THR A 91 13.14 -5.40 0.93
C THR A 91 13.21 -4.11 1.72
N GLY A 92 12.37 -3.96 2.75
CA GLY A 92 12.25 -2.72 3.52
C GLY A 92 11.54 -1.58 2.78
N LEU A 93 11.05 -1.83 1.57
CA LEU A 93 10.38 -0.80 0.77
C LEU A 93 8.91 -0.66 1.16
N GLY A 94 8.40 0.57 1.11
CA GLY A 94 7.00 0.85 1.38
C GLY A 94 6.11 0.33 0.26
N ILE A 95 5.10 -0.46 0.61
CA ILE A 95 4.17 -1.06 -0.34
C ILE A 95 2.76 -0.50 -0.21
N GLY A 96 2.47 0.21 0.88
CA GLY A 96 1.17 0.81 1.06
C GLY A 96 1.14 1.78 2.23
N PHE A 97 0.08 2.57 2.28
CA PHE A 97 -0.15 3.57 3.32
C PHE A 97 -1.61 3.56 3.71
N ILE A 98 -1.88 3.71 5.01
CA ILE A 98 -3.23 3.83 5.54
C ILE A 98 -3.27 5.04 6.46
N GLY A 99 -4.16 5.99 6.19
CA GLY A 99 -4.28 7.17 7.02
C GLY A 99 -5.18 8.24 6.41
N PRO A 100 -5.16 9.46 6.95
CA PRO A 100 -5.91 10.56 6.37
C PRO A 100 -5.47 10.83 4.93
N ARG A 101 -6.45 11.07 4.06
CA ARG A 101 -6.24 11.15 2.61
C ARG A 101 -5.11 12.10 2.20
N GLN A 102 -5.09 13.30 2.78
CA GLN A 102 -4.08 14.30 2.42
C GLN A 102 -2.67 13.86 2.80
N GLN A 103 -2.54 13.24 3.96
CA GLN A 103 -1.25 12.75 4.44
C GLN A 103 -0.77 11.54 3.65
N VAL A 104 -1.68 10.64 3.28
CA VAL A 104 -1.38 9.49 2.42
C VAL A 104 -0.89 9.98 1.07
N ARG A 105 -1.54 10.97 0.47
CA ARG A 105 -1.13 11.55 -0.80
C ARG A 105 0.26 12.17 -0.73
N LYS A 106 0.60 12.83 0.37
CA LYS A 106 1.94 13.39 0.59
C LYS A 106 2.99 12.30 0.66
N CYS A 107 2.68 11.20 1.34
CA CYS A 107 3.60 10.05 1.44
C CYS A 107 3.84 9.41 0.08
N ILE A 108 2.81 9.26 -0.74
CA ILE A 108 2.92 8.72 -2.09
C ILE A 108 3.76 9.64 -2.97
N ALA A 109 3.51 10.95 -2.91
CA ALA A 109 4.29 11.91 -3.71
C ALA A 109 5.76 11.89 -3.34
N LYS A 110 6.07 11.75 -2.05
CA LYS A 110 7.45 11.64 -1.57
C LYS A 110 8.11 10.36 -2.06
N GLN A 111 7.40 9.24 -2.01
CA GLN A 111 7.90 7.96 -2.50
C GLN A 111 8.19 8.00 -4.00
N GLU A 112 7.27 8.58 -4.78
CA GLU A 112 7.45 8.72 -6.23
C GLU A 112 8.64 9.62 -6.58
N ARG A 113 8.85 10.69 -5.83
CA ARG A 113 10.04 11.54 -6.03
C ARG A 113 11.32 10.77 -5.77
N SER A 114 11.37 10.00 -4.70
CA SER A 114 12.54 9.18 -4.37
C SER A 114 12.83 8.15 -5.45
N LEU A 115 11.80 7.48 -5.97
CA LEU A 115 11.93 6.52 -7.06
C LEU A 115 12.39 7.21 -8.35
N ARG A 116 11.89 8.41 -8.64
CA ARG A 116 12.29 9.19 -9.80
C ARG A 116 13.76 9.60 -9.72
N GLU A 117 14.20 10.06 -8.56
CA GLU A 117 15.61 10.42 -8.34
C GLU A 117 16.51 9.21 -8.54
N MET A 118 16.14 8.05 -7.99
CA MET A 118 16.87 6.82 -8.20
C MET A 118 16.91 6.42 -9.68
N ALA A 119 15.79 6.57 -10.38
CA ALA A 119 15.70 6.23 -11.79
C ALA A 119 16.55 7.17 -12.66
N GLU A 120 16.59 8.45 -12.33
CA GLU A 120 17.46 9.42 -13.02
C GLU A 120 18.93 9.06 -12.83
N ASP A 121 19.33 8.70 -11.63
CA ASP A 121 20.69 8.26 -11.33
C ASP A 121 21.07 7.00 -12.11
N LEU A 122 20.08 6.13 -12.39
CA LEU A 122 20.28 4.89 -13.15
C LEU A 122 19.99 5.02 -14.64
N GLY A 123 19.54 6.20 -15.13
CA GLY A 123 19.20 6.44 -16.52
C GLY A 123 17.80 5.99 -16.94
N PHE A 124 16.89 5.83 -16.01
CA PHE A 124 15.52 5.38 -16.29
C PHE A 124 14.46 6.49 -16.22
N SER A 125 14.87 7.75 -16.29
CA SER A 125 13.95 8.89 -16.08
C SER A 125 12.73 8.89 -17.02
N ASP A 126 12.88 8.39 -18.25
CA ASP A 126 11.82 8.38 -19.27
C ASP A 126 10.67 7.42 -18.91
N TYR A 127 10.92 6.48 -18.02
CA TYR A 127 9.93 5.45 -17.65
C TYR A 127 8.82 5.94 -16.72
N PHE A 128 8.99 7.11 -16.09
CA PHE A 128 8.01 7.59 -15.10
C PHE A 128 6.72 8.13 -15.70
N GLU A 129 6.67 8.32 -17.00
CA GLU A 129 5.43 8.71 -17.70
C GLU A 129 4.51 7.51 -17.95
N ASN A 130 5.04 6.28 -17.82
CA ASN A 130 4.32 5.04 -18.07
C ASN A 130 4.28 4.20 -16.78
N PRO A 131 3.07 3.93 -16.19
CA PRO A 131 2.96 3.13 -14.97
C PRO A 131 3.49 1.70 -15.11
N GLU A 132 3.36 1.09 -16.28
CA GLU A 132 3.87 -0.27 -16.53
C GLU A 132 5.40 -0.29 -16.50
N ALA A 133 6.04 0.71 -17.11
CA ALA A 133 7.49 0.85 -17.07
C ALA A 133 7.99 1.11 -15.65
N MET A 134 7.23 1.84 -14.85
CA MET A 134 7.54 2.07 -13.44
C MET A 134 7.51 0.76 -12.65
N TYR A 135 6.58 -0.12 -12.97
CA TYR A 135 6.53 -1.47 -12.39
C TYR A 135 7.82 -2.24 -12.71
N GLU A 136 8.28 -2.19 -13.95
CA GLU A 136 9.52 -2.85 -14.37
C GLU A 136 10.74 -2.31 -13.62
N ILE A 137 10.80 -1.01 -13.40
CA ILE A 137 11.88 -0.38 -12.62
C ILE A 137 11.90 -0.92 -11.19
N LEU A 138 10.74 -1.03 -10.56
CA LEU A 138 10.64 -1.55 -9.20
C LEU A 138 11.08 -3.01 -9.13
N ASP A 139 10.73 -3.82 -10.13
CA ASP A 139 11.16 -5.21 -10.22
C ASP A 139 12.68 -5.31 -10.38
N ASP A 140 13.27 -4.48 -11.25
CA ASP A 140 14.72 -4.43 -11.46
C ASP A 140 15.45 -4.01 -10.19
N LEU A 141 14.93 -3.01 -9.47
CA LEU A 141 15.51 -2.59 -8.19
C LEU A 141 15.46 -3.71 -7.16
N HIS A 142 14.40 -4.49 -7.15
CA HIS A 142 14.29 -5.65 -6.27
C HIS A 142 15.35 -6.70 -6.60
N LYS A 143 15.58 -6.99 -7.86
CA LYS A 143 16.61 -7.93 -8.29
C LYS A 143 18.01 -7.47 -7.89
N LEU A 144 18.27 -6.16 -7.97
CA LEU A 144 19.55 -5.59 -7.55
C LEU A 144 19.75 -5.63 -6.05
N ALA A 145 18.65 -5.54 -5.27
CA ALA A 145 18.70 -5.61 -3.81
C ALA A 145 18.83 -7.04 -3.28
N ALA A 146 18.49 -8.02 -4.10
CA ALA A 146 18.62 -9.42 -3.75
C ALA A 146 20.05 -9.89 -4.02
#